data_e0e3bea808d7d979e5d348a5c9b7f238
#
_entry.id   e0e3bea808d7d979e5d348a5c9b7f238
#
_cell.length_a   1.000
_cell.length_b   1.000
_cell.length_c   1.000
_cell.angle_alpha   90.00
_cell.angle_beta   90.00
_cell.angle_gamma   90.00
#
_symmetry.space_group_name_H-M   'P 1'
#
loop_
_entity.id
_entity.type
_entity.pdbx_description
1 polymer ?
#
loop_
_entity_poly.entity_id
_entity_poly.type
_entity_poly.pdbx_seq_one_letter_code
_entity_poly.pdbx_strand_id
1 'polypeptide(L)'
;MTRPWLITIGDNVDMNINFQIWTHDWAGGVFLNKFGSMLNSSGRVSIGNNVYFGANVMILKGCKIGDNCIIGAGSVVTRDIPKDSVAVGNPCKVVASIKDYYERRKTA
;
A
#
# COMPACT_ATOMS: atom_id res chain seq x y z
N MET A 1 -5.03 -13.06 3.57
CA MET A 1 -6.49 -12.99 3.79
C MET A 1 -6.92 -11.58 4.15
N THR A 2 -8.03 -11.14 3.62
CA THR A 2 -8.44 -9.74 3.68
C THR A 2 -9.89 -9.62 4.17
N ARG A 3 -10.14 -8.61 5.00
CA ARG A 3 -11.49 -8.27 5.48
C ARG A 3 -11.98 -7.06 4.70
N PRO A 4 -12.93 -7.23 3.77
CA PRO A 4 -13.33 -6.14 2.87
C PRO A 4 -13.86 -4.89 3.55
N TRP A 5 -14.51 -5.04 4.73
CA TRP A 5 -15.05 -3.90 5.46
C TRP A 5 -13.95 -3.01 6.08
N LEU A 6 -12.70 -3.45 6.06
CA LEU A 6 -11.56 -2.65 6.51
C LEU A 6 -10.85 -1.94 5.35
N ILE A 7 -11.37 -2.07 4.13
CA ILE A 7 -10.75 -1.49 2.93
C ILE A 7 -11.63 -0.36 2.41
N THR A 8 -11.00 0.78 2.15
CA THR A 8 -11.61 1.92 1.47
C THR A 8 -10.79 2.25 0.24
N ILE A 9 -11.45 2.33 -0.91
CA ILE A 9 -10.79 2.63 -2.19
C ILE A 9 -11.54 3.78 -2.84
N GLY A 10 -10.81 4.83 -3.22
CA GLY A 10 -11.38 5.98 -3.89
C GLY A 10 -11.67 5.74 -5.38
N ASP A 11 -11.81 6.84 -6.11
CA ASP A 11 -12.11 6.81 -7.55
C ASP A 11 -10.84 6.81 -8.38
N ASN A 12 -10.93 6.29 -9.60
CA ASN A 12 -9.81 6.25 -10.55
C ASN A 12 -8.59 5.55 -9.99
N VAL A 13 -8.79 4.33 -9.52
CA VAL A 13 -7.71 3.50 -8.98
C VAL A 13 -7.47 2.34 -9.93
N ASP A 14 -6.26 2.26 -10.48
CA ASP A 14 -5.82 1.17 -11.34
C ASP A 14 -5.01 0.15 -10.56
N MET A 15 -5.47 -1.09 -10.59
CA MET A 15 -4.79 -2.22 -9.96
C MET A 15 -4.43 -3.24 -11.01
N ASN A 16 -3.18 -3.64 -11.04
CA ASN A 16 -2.68 -4.60 -12.02
C ASN A 16 -2.69 -6.04 -11.47
N ILE A 17 -2.13 -6.94 -12.27
CA ILE A 17 -2.11 -8.37 -11.93
C ILE A 17 -1.43 -8.61 -10.58
N ASN A 18 -1.96 -9.55 -9.82
CA ASN A 18 -1.44 -9.96 -8.50
C ASN A 18 -1.40 -8.82 -7.47
N PHE A 19 -2.33 -7.88 -7.57
CA PHE A 19 -2.50 -6.85 -6.54
C PHE A 19 -3.09 -7.49 -5.29
N GLN A 20 -2.50 -7.20 -4.11
CA GLN A 20 -2.93 -7.78 -2.85
C GLN A 20 -3.06 -6.71 -1.77
N ILE A 21 -4.14 -6.82 -0.99
CA ILE A 21 -4.35 -6.01 0.21
C ILE A 21 -4.53 -6.97 1.38
N TRP A 22 -3.75 -6.76 2.43
CA TRP A 22 -3.80 -7.57 3.64
C TRP A 22 -4.25 -6.71 4.82
N THR A 23 -5.42 -6.98 5.36
CA THR A 23 -5.98 -6.24 6.49
C THR A 23 -5.66 -6.89 7.83
N HIS A 24 -5.05 -8.06 7.82
CA HIS A 24 -4.59 -8.73 9.03
C HIS A 24 -3.48 -9.72 8.70
N ASP A 25 -2.81 -10.21 9.74
CA ASP A 25 -1.83 -11.28 9.65
C ASP A 25 -1.98 -12.23 10.85
N TRP A 26 -1.15 -13.26 10.89
CA TRP A 26 -1.14 -14.23 11.98
C TRP A 26 0.09 -14.09 12.89
N ALA A 27 0.74 -12.94 12.90
CA ALA A 27 1.85 -12.67 13.82
C ALA A 27 1.42 -12.86 15.29
N GLY A 28 0.15 -12.69 15.58
CA GLY A 28 -0.42 -12.95 16.89
C GLY A 28 -0.18 -14.37 17.40
N GLY A 29 -0.08 -15.35 16.49
CA GLY A 29 0.25 -16.74 16.88
C GLY A 29 1.63 -16.84 17.50
N VAL A 30 2.59 -16.10 16.95
CA VAL A 30 3.96 -16.04 17.51
C VAL A 30 3.92 -15.40 18.89
N PHE A 31 3.20 -14.29 19.04
CA PHE A 31 3.08 -13.59 20.33
C PHE A 31 2.42 -14.50 21.39
N LEU A 32 1.36 -15.19 20.99
CA LEU A 32 0.68 -16.12 21.89
C LEU A 32 1.62 -17.23 22.38
N ASN A 33 2.37 -17.84 21.47
CA ASN A 33 3.26 -18.93 21.82
C ASN A 33 4.47 -18.46 22.65
N LYS A 34 5.00 -17.29 22.34
CA LYS A 34 6.18 -16.75 23.03
C LYS A 34 5.84 -16.08 24.36
N PHE A 35 4.75 -15.30 24.39
CA PHE A 35 4.42 -14.43 25.52
C PHE A 35 3.11 -14.79 26.22
N GLY A 36 2.34 -15.73 25.70
CA GLY A 36 1.06 -16.15 26.27
C GLY A 36 -0.10 -15.18 25.99
N SER A 37 0.08 -14.23 25.08
CA SER A 37 -0.90 -13.20 24.80
C SER A 37 -0.96 -12.90 23.31
N MET A 38 -2.16 -12.89 22.73
CA MET A 38 -2.36 -12.57 21.32
C MET A 38 -2.69 -11.08 21.17
N LEU A 39 -1.88 -10.38 20.38
CA LEU A 39 -2.14 -8.97 20.06
C LEU A 39 -3.04 -8.86 18.84
N ASN A 40 -3.75 -7.72 18.73
CA ASN A 40 -4.56 -7.42 17.55
C ASN A 40 -3.65 -7.32 16.32
N SER A 41 -4.01 -8.08 15.28
CA SER A 41 -3.24 -8.17 14.05
C SER A 41 -4.01 -7.63 12.84
N SER A 42 -5.07 -6.84 13.06
CA SER A 42 -5.87 -6.22 12.01
C SER A 42 -5.55 -4.74 11.88
N GLY A 43 -5.77 -4.19 10.71
CA GLY A 43 -5.65 -2.76 10.47
C GLY A 43 -6.36 -2.36 9.18
N ARG A 44 -6.89 -1.14 9.15
CA ARG A 44 -7.56 -0.61 7.97
C ARG A 44 -6.55 -0.29 6.89
N VAL A 45 -6.98 -0.46 5.63
CA VAL A 45 -6.24 -0.02 4.45
C VAL A 45 -7.11 0.97 3.71
N SER A 46 -6.55 2.13 3.39
CA SER A 46 -7.25 3.21 2.70
C SER A 46 -6.45 3.64 1.48
N ILE A 47 -7.10 3.68 0.33
CA ILE A 47 -6.50 4.15 -0.92
C ILE A 47 -7.31 5.35 -1.38
N GLY A 48 -6.62 6.45 -1.67
CA GLY A 48 -7.25 7.67 -2.13
C GLY A 48 -7.69 7.61 -3.59
N ASN A 49 -7.87 8.78 -4.19
CA ASN A 49 -8.32 8.92 -5.57
C ASN A 49 -7.12 9.05 -6.51
N ASN A 50 -7.30 8.57 -7.74
CA ASN A 50 -6.31 8.73 -8.80
C ASN A 50 -4.97 8.10 -8.41
N VAL A 51 -4.98 6.78 -8.21
CA VAL A 51 -3.81 6.01 -7.79
C VAL A 51 -3.57 4.88 -8.78
N TYR A 52 -2.33 4.72 -9.20
CA TYR A 52 -1.90 3.63 -10.06
C TYR A 52 -0.98 2.68 -9.29
N PHE A 53 -1.29 1.40 -9.39
CA PHE A 53 -0.44 0.34 -8.86
C PHE A 53 0.09 -0.51 -10.01
N GLY A 54 1.40 -0.68 -10.08
CA GLY A 54 2.02 -1.62 -11.00
C GLY A 54 1.70 -3.08 -10.61
N ALA A 55 2.21 -4.02 -11.39
CA ALA A 55 1.98 -5.44 -11.13
C ALA A 55 2.65 -5.89 -9.83
N ASN A 56 2.05 -6.89 -9.17
CA ASN A 56 2.63 -7.56 -7.99
C ASN A 56 2.87 -6.60 -6.82
N VAL A 57 1.93 -5.69 -6.57
CA VAL A 57 1.99 -4.79 -5.43
C VAL A 57 1.22 -5.39 -4.26
N MET A 58 1.79 -5.30 -3.07
CA MET A 58 1.17 -5.75 -1.84
C MET A 58 1.06 -4.58 -0.87
N ILE A 59 -0.12 -4.39 -0.29
CA ILE A 59 -0.34 -3.38 0.75
C ILE A 59 -0.64 -4.10 2.05
N LEU A 60 0.14 -3.81 3.08
CA LEU A 60 -0.02 -4.42 4.39
C LEU A 60 -0.99 -3.60 5.25
N LYS A 61 -1.50 -4.25 6.29
CA LYS A 61 -2.49 -3.66 7.20
C LYS A 61 -2.03 -2.32 7.77
N GLY A 62 -2.98 -1.44 7.98
CA GLY A 62 -2.75 -0.15 8.62
C GLY A 62 -2.22 0.93 7.70
N CYS A 63 -2.02 0.65 6.40
CA CYS A 63 -1.43 1.61 5.48
C CYS A 63 -2.49 2.48 4.81
N LYS A 64 -2.15 3.74 4.59
CA LYS A 64 -2.97 4.71 3.89
C LYS A 64 -2.18 5.29 2.73
N ILE A 65 -2.79 5.26 1.55
CA ILE A 65 -2.20 5.83 0.34
C ILE A 65 -3.02 7.05 -0.06
N GLY A 66 -2.35 8.19 -0.18
CA GLY A 66 -2.98 9.46 -0.53
C GLY A 66 -3.37 9.54 -1.99
N ASP A 67 -3.99 10.66 -2.37
CA ASP A 67 -4.41 10.91 -3.75
C ASP A 67 -3.21 11.15 -4.67
N ASN A 68 -3.42 10.90 -5.97
CA ASN A 68 -2.43 11.23 -7.02
C ASN A 68 -1.10 10.52 -6.78
N CYS A 69 -1.13 9.22 -6.60
CA CYS A 69 0.07 8.42 -6.34
C CYS A 69 0.31 7.39 -7.43
N ILE A 70 1.57 7.08 -7.65
CA ILE A 70 2.02 5.98 -8.49
C ILE A 70 2.86 5.05 -7.61
N ILE A 71 2.45 3.78 -7.55
CA ILE A 71 3.18 2.76 -6.80
C ILE A 71 3.77 1.78 -7.81
N GLY A 72 5.09 1.69 -7.82
CA GLY A 72 5.81 0.86 -8.80
C GLY A 72 5.60 -0.63 -8.61
N ALA A 73 5.79 -1.39 -9.70
CA ALA A 73 5.63 -2.83 -9.69
C ALA A 73 6.53 -3.51 -8.65
N GLY A 74 6.03 -4.57 -8.04
CA GLY A 74 6.79 -5.35 -7.07
C GLY A 74 6.92 -4.71 -5.71
N SER A 75 6.23 -3.60 -5.46
CA SER A 75 6.34 -2.88 -4.19
C SER A 75 5.57 -3.57 -3.07
N VAL A 76 6.11 -3.47 -1.86
CA VAL A 76 5.43 -3.89 -0.63
C VAL A 76 5.25 -2.65 0.24
N VAL A 77 4.00 -2.18 0.33
CA VAL A 77 3.68 -0.98 1.10
C VAL A 77 3.50 -1.36 2.56
N THR A 78 4.39 -0.85 3.40
CA THR A 78 4.42 -1.13 4.85
C THR A 78 4.12 0.10 5.69
N ARG A 79 4.01 1.28 5.08
CA ARG A 79 3.77 2.57 5.73
C ARG A 79 2.84 3.41 4.88
N ASP A 80 2.33 4.48 5.46
CA ASP A 80 1.54 5.45 4.73
C ASP A 80 2.36 6.10 3.61
N ILE A 81 1.69 6.29 2.48
CA ILE A 81 2.26 7.01 1.33
C ILE A 81 1.52 8.34 1.23
N PRO A 82 2.22 9.48 1.34
CA PRO A 82 1.56 10.78 1.24
C PRO A 82 1.05 11.04 -0.18
N LYS A 83 0.08 11.93 -0.29
CA LYS A 83 -0.46 12.34 -1.59
C LYS A 83 0.64 12.87 -2.51
N ASP A 84 0.37 12.85 -3.80
CA ASP A 84 1.25 13.43 -4.83
C ASP A 84 2.65 12.80 -4.86
N SER A 85 2.71 11.49 -4.67
CA SER A 85 3.98 10.78 -4.54
C SER A 85 4.12 9.66 -5.56
N VAL A 86 5.37 9.40 -5.94
CA VAL A 86 5.78 8.18 -6.62
C VAL A 86 6.60 7.37 -5.62
N ALA A 87 6.19 6.12 -5.40
CA ALA A 87 6.83 5.27 -4.42
C ALA A 87 7.07 3.87 -5.00
N VAL A 88 8.16 3.25 -4.61
CA VAL A 88 8.51 1.92 -5.11
C VAL A 88 9.43 1.19 -4.13
N GLY A 89 9.42 -0.11 -4.22
CA GLY A 89 10.37 -0.97 -3.53
C GLY A 89 9.76 -1.82 -2.43
N ASN A 90 10.62 -2.59 -1.79
CA ASN A 90 10.30 -3.42 -0.63
C ASN A 90 11.37 -3.20 0.45
N PRO A 91 11.06 -2.46 1.49
CA PRO A 91 9.82 -1.73 1.75
C PRO A 91 9.63 -0.57 0.77
N CYS A 92 8.38 -0.27 0.45
CA CYS A 92 8.04 0.80 -0.48
C CYS A 92 8.39 2.16 0.11
N LYS A 93 9.08 2.98 -0.67
CA LYS A 93 9.51 4.32 -0.25
C LYS A 93 9.23 5.34 -1.32
N VAL A 94 8.92 6.56 -0.92
CA VAL A 94 8.76 7.68 -1.84
C VAL A 94 10.10 7.98 -2.51
N VAL A 95 10.11 8.00 -3.83
CA VAL A 95 11.31 8.26 -4.63
C VAL A 95 11.23 9.56 -5.41
N ALA A 96 10.03 10.12 -5.57
CA ALA A 96 9.83 11.38 -6.28
C ALA A 96 8.46 11.97 -5.92
N SER A 97 8.29 13.27 -6.18
CA SER A 97 6.96 13.86 -6.24
C SER A 97 6.31 13.51 -7.57
N ILE A 98 4.97 13.52 -7.59
CA ILE A 98 4.23 13.25 -8.82
C ILE A 98 4.56 14.31 -9.88
N LYS A 99 4.74 15.55 -9.46
CA LYS A 99 5.08 16.67 -10.35
C LYS A 99 6.45 16.45 -11.01
N ASP A 100 7.46 16.12 -10.23
CA ASP A 100 8.81 15.89 -10.76
C ASP A 100 8.85 14.69 -11.70
N TYR A 101 8.13 13.63 -11.36
CA TYR A 101 8.04 12.46 -12.21
C TYR A 101 7.36 12.80 -13.54
N TYR A 102 6.28 13.55 -13.49
CA TYR A 102 5.57 14.02 -14.68
C TYR A 102 6.48 14.86 -15.58
N GLU A 103 7.20 15.81 -15.01
CA GLU A 103 8.09 16.66 -15.77
C GLU A 103 9.21 15.86 -16.45
N ARG A 104 9.78 14.90 -15.76
CA ARG A 104 10.80 14.01 -16.35
C ARG A 104 10.24 13.18 -17.51
N ARG A 105 9.01 12.67 -17.36
CA ARG A 105 8.35 11.86 -18.39
C ARG A 105 8.03 12.69 -19.63
N LYS A 106 7.74 13.97 -19.47
CA LYS A 106 7.46 14.88 -20.60
C LYS A 106 8.66 15.07 -21.51
N THR A 107 9.85 15.01 -20.96
CA THR A 107 11.09 15.28 -21.72
C THR A 107 11.81 14.01 -22.15
N ALA A 108 11.29 12.87 -21.83
CA ALA A 108 11.89 11.56 -22.14
C ALA A 108 11.60 11.12 -23.57
#